data_a96ffdfe3b1353f57c170c938beffa04
#
_entry.id   a96ffdfe3b1353f57c170c938beffa04
#
_cell.length_a   1.000
_cell.length_b   1.000
_cell.length_c   1.000
_cell.angle_alpha   90.00
_cell.angle_beta   90.00
_cell.angle_gamma   90.00
#
_symmetry.space_group_name_H-M   'P 1'
#
loop_
_entity.id
_entity.type
_entity.pdbx_description
1 polymer ?
#
loop_
_entity_poly.entity_id
_entity_poly.type
_entity_poly.pdbx_seq_one_letter_code
_entity_poly.pdbx_strand_id
1 'polypeptide(L)'
;MNGEQLHQLAIEAARNLPFSEQTHPFGPEYEVFKILEKIFMLTVEVSGVKMINVKCDPYKSQEYQELDPFIIPGYHMNKKHWISIKPHKNLTSDFLRDLIRDSYDLVVKKLPLKDQKRLNNQ
;
A
#
# COMPACT_ATOMS: atom_id res chain seq x y z
N MET A 1 7.95 0.19 15.11
CA MET A 1 8.06 1.22 14.05
C MET A 1 7.08 2.33 14.36
N ASN A 2 7.53 3.57 14.42
CA ASN A 2 6.64 4.73 14.62
C ASN A 2 6.08 5.22 13.27
N GLY A 3 5.20 6.24 13.30
CA GLY A 3 4.53 6.73 12.10
C GLY A 3 5.49 7.34 11.06
N GLU A 4 6.50 8.09 11.51
CA GLU A 4 7.52 8.66 10.63
C GLU A 4 8.30 7.56 9.91
N GLN A 5 8.74 6.57 10.65
CA GLN A 5 9.47 5.41 10.10
C GLN A 5 8.60 4.64 9.12
N LEU A 6 7.32 4.45 9.46
CA LEU A 6 6.35 3.76 8.59
C LEU A 6 6.22 4.49 7.26
N HIS A 7 5.97 5.79 7.29
CA HIS A 7 5.81 6.57 6.05
C HIS A 7 7.09 6.59 5.22
N GLN A 8 8.25 6.83 5.84
CA GLN A 8 9.53 6.86 5.12
C GLN A 8 9.82 5.53 4.43
N LEU A 9 9.68 4.43 5.17
CA LEU A 9 9.96 3.11 4.63
C LEU A 9 8.98 2.75 3.52
N ALA A 10 7.69 3.06 3.72
CA ALA A 10 6.66 2.77 2.72
C ALA A 10 6.89 3.56 1.42
N ILE A 11 7.21 4.84 1.53
CA ILE A 11 7.51 5.69 0.37
C ILE A 11 8.71 5.15 -0.39
N GLU A 12 9.77 4.79 0.31
CA GLU A 12 10.97 4.22 -0.33
C GLU A 12 10.65 2.89 -1.03
N ALA A 13 9.95 1.99 -0.34
CA ALA A 13 9.59 0.69 -0.89
C ALA A 13 8.72 0.83 -2.15
N ALA A 14 7.71 1.69 -2.10
CA ALA A 14 6.82 1.91 -3.24
C ALA A 14 7.55 2.58 -4.41
N ARG A 15 8.41 3.55 -4.12
CA ARG A 15 9.17 4.26 -5.14
C ARG A 15 10.08 3.33 -5.93
N ASN A 16 10.62 2.31 -5.30
CA ASN A 16 11.56 1.37 -5.91
C ASN A 16 10.89 0.25 -6.71
N LEU A 17 9.57 0.15 -6.70
CA LEU A 17 8.88 -0.84 -7.54
C LEU A 17 8.85 -0.39 -9.00
N PRO A 18 8.96 -1.34 -9.95
CA PRO A 18 9.04 -1.00 -11.37
C PRO A 18 7.85 -0.18 -11.86
N PHE A 19 8.14 0.88 -12.62
CA PHE A 19 7.12 1.77 -13.23
C PHE A 19 6.21 2.48 -12.24
N SER A 20 6.60 2.52 -10.97
CA SER A 20 5.85 3.24 -9.94
C SER A 20 5.92 4.74 -10.19
N GLU A 21 4.77 5.42 -10.05
CA GLU A 21 4.67 6.87 -10.16
C GLU A 21 4.20 7.45 -8.83
N GLN A 22 4.95 8.39 -8.30
CA GLN A 22 4.59 9.11 -7.08
C GLN A 22 3.82 10.38 -7.48
N THR A 23 2.60 10.52 -6.97
CA THR A 23 1.68 11.58 -7.37
C THR A 23 1.02 12.21 -6.15
N HIS A 24 0.33 13.34 -6.35
CA HIS A 24 -0.33 14.07 -5.25
C HIS A 24 -1.73 14.53 -5.66
N PRO A 25 -2.63 13.60 -6.11
CA PRO A 25 -3.94 14.00 -6.59
C PRO A 25 -4.89 14.48 -5.50
N PHE A 26 -4.59 14.19 -4.22
CA PHE A 26 -5.44 14.55 -3.08
C PHE A 26 -4.84 15.65 -2.20
N GLY A 27 -3.75 16.28 -2.64
CA GLY A 27 -3.06 17.32 -1.91
C GLY A 27 -1.61 16.96 -1.62
N PRO A 28 -0.76 17.95 -1.29
CA PRO A 28 0.68 17.74 -1.10
C PRO A 28 1.02 16.87 0.13
N GLU A 29 0.09 16.74 1.08
CA GLU A 29 0.31 15.95 2.29
C GLU A 29 0.08 14.45 2.10
N TYR A 30 -0.50 14.03 0.96
CA TYR A 30 -0.77 12.62 0.69
C TYR A 30 0.11 12.11 -0.45
N GLU A 31 1.01 11.17 -0.13
CA GLU A 31 1.82 10.51 -1.16
C GLU A 31 1.01 9.36 -1.74
N VAL A 32 0.78 9.39 -3.06
CA VAL A 32 -0.02 8.40 -3.76
C VAL A 32 0.82 7.74 -4.84
N PHE A 33 0.94 6.42 -4.77
CA PHE A 33 1.75 5.64 -5.70
C PHE A 33 0.86 4.84 -6.64
N LYS A 34 1.11 4.99 -7.93
CA LYS A 34 0.34 4.37 -9.00
C LYS A 34 1.23 3.53 -9.90
N ILE A 35 0.61 2.56 -10.54
CA ILE A 35 1.17 1.86 -11.69
C ILE A 35 0.15 1.95 -12.82
N LEU A 36 0.53 2.56 -13.96
CA LEU A 36 -0.36 2.79 -15.11
C LEU A 36 -1.74 3.32 -14.67
N GLU A 37 -1.75 4.43 -13.93
CA GLU A 37 -2.93 5.12 -13.44
C GLU A 37 -3.73 4.40 -12.34
N LYS A 38 -3.27 3.23 -11.86
CA LYS A 38 -3.93 2.48 -10.81
C LYS A 38 -3.18 2.63 -9.50
N ILE A 39 -3.86 3.06 -8.44
CA ILE A 39 -3.27 3.27 -7.12
C ILE A 39 -2.99 1.91 -6.48
N PHE A 40 -1.77 1.74 -5.93
CA PHE A 40 -1.45 0.55 -5.13
C PHE A 40 -1.03 0.89 -3.70
N MET A 41 -0.67 2.14 -3.41
CA MET A 41 -0.35 2.55 -2.03
C MET A 41 -0.58 4.05 -1.87
N LEU A 42 -1.05 4.45 -0.71
CA LEU A 42 -1.07 5.87 -0.35
C LEU A 42 -0.81 6.04 1.14
N THR A 43 -0.19 7.17 1.49
CA THR A 43 0.00 7.56 2.88
C THR A 43 -1.23 8.34 3.34
N VAL A 44 -1.62 8.15 4.60
CA VAL A 44 -2.72 8.90 5.23
C VAL A 44 -2.33 9.25 6.66
N GLU A 45 -2.99 10.26 7.20
CA GLU A 45 -2.86 10.61 8.62
C GLU A 45 -4.24 10.81 9.18
N VAL A 46 -4.58 10.07 10.24
CA VAL A 46 -5.91 10.08 10.84
C VAL A 46 -5.75 10.38 12.32
N SER A 47 -6.30 11.52 12.75
CA SER A 47 -6.22 11.95 14.17
C SER A 47 -4.78 11.91 14.70
N GLY A 48 -3.84 12.37 13.89
CA GLY A 48 -2.42 12.40 14.24
C GLY A 48 -1.67 11.09 14.07
N VAL A 49 -2.35 10.01 13.63
CA VAL A 49 -1.72 8.71 13.41
C VAL A 49 -1.40 8.55 11.93
N LYS A 50 -0.11 8.39 11.63
CA LYS A 50 0.36 8.17 10.27
C LYS A 50 0.22 6.71 9.88
N MET A 51 -0.56 6.44 8.84
CA MET A 51 -0.85 5.09 8.34
C MET A 51 -0.59 5.02 6.85
N ILE A 52 -0.59 3.81 6.31
CA ILE A 52 -0.64 3.62 4.85
C ILE A 52 -1.84 2.75 4.49
N ASN A 53 -2.35 2.97 3.29
CA ASN A 53 -3.40 2.12 2.71
C ASN A 53 -2.80 1.34 1.55
N VAL A 54 -3.05 0.04 1.53
CA VAL A 54 -2.63 -0.85 0.45
C VAL A 54 -3.78 -1.80 0.10
N LYS A 55 -3.78 -2.30 -1.14
CA LYS A 55 -4.72 -3.34 -1.55
C LYS A 55 -4.33 -4.67 -0.92
N CYS A 56 -5.35 -5.48 -0.64
CA CYS A 56 -5.16 -6.80 -0.05
C CYS A 56 -6.25 -7.74 -0.52
N ASP A 57 -5.89 -8.99 -0.74
CA ASP A 57 -6.86 -10.05 -0.98
C ASP A 57 -7.86 -10.11 0.18
N PRO A 58 -9.19 -10.20 -0.08
CA PRO A 58 -10.19 -10.17 1.01
C PRO A 58 -10.02 -11.25 2.07
N TYR A 59 -9.61 -12.46 1.68
CA TYR A 59 -9.40 -13.55 2.64
C TYR A 59 -8.16 -13.28 3.51
N LYS A 60 -7.08 -12.83 2.90
CA LYS A 60 -5.88 -12.45 3.64
C LYS A 60 -6.13 -11.25 4.54
N SER A 61 -6.96 -10.31 4.09
CA SER A 61 -7.33 -9.13 4.87
C SER A 61 -7.98 -9.52 6.20
N GLN A 62 -8.94 -10.46 6.17
CA GLN A 62 -9.59 -10.95 7.37
C GLN A 62 -8.59 -11.62 8.32
N GLU A 63 -7.72 -12.46 7.77
CA GLU A 63 -6.71 -13.17 8.54
C GLU A 63 -5.73 -12.18 9.20
N TYR A 64 -5.22 -11.22 8.45
CA TYR A 64 -4.32 -10.20 8.98
C TYR A 64 -4.98 -9.39 10.11
N GLN A 65 -6.24 -9.00 9.93
CA GLN A 65 -6.95 -8.20 10.94
C GLN A 65 -7.17 -8.97 12.24
N GLU A 66 -7.32 -10.30 12.15
CA GLU A 66 -7.46 -11.14 13.33
C GLU A 66 -6.12 -11.34 14.06
N LEU A 67 -5.02 -11.46 13.31
CA LEU A 67 -3.71 -11.79 13.86
C LEU A 67 -2.87 -10.58 14.23
N ASP A 68 -3.01 -9.48 13.49
CA ASP A 68 -2.13 -8.32 13.61
C ASP A 68 -2.90 -7.09 14.07
N PRO A 69 -2.66 -6.60 15.30
CA PRO A 69 -3.43 -5.45 15.86
C PRO A 69 -3.18 -4.14 15.11
N PHE A 70 -2.15 -4.07 14.26
CA PHE A 70 -1.83 -2.88 13.49
C PHE A 70 -2.45 -2.87 12.10
N ILE A 71 -3.24 -3.89 11.75
CA ILE A 71 -3.96 -3.95 10.45
C ILE A 71 -5.45 -3.78 10.70
N ILE A 72 -6.05 -2.78 10.05
CA ILE A 72 -7.47 -2.46 10.16
C ILE A 72 -8.09 -2.34 8.76
N PRO A 73 -9.44 -2.34 8.64
CA PRO A 73 -10.08 -2.09 7.35
C PRO A 73 -9.63 -0.77 6.74
N GLY A 74 -9.51 -0.71 5.42
CA GLY A 74 -8.98 0.45 4.71
C GLY A 74 -9.74 1.74 4.99
N TYR A 75 -9.07 2.73 5.59
CA TYR A 75 -9.64 4.02 5.94
C TYR A 75 -9.95 4.82 4.67
N HIS A 76 -11.22 5.26 4.53
CA HIS A 76 -11.72 5.97 3.35
C HIS A 76 -11.57 5.21 2.03
N MET A 77 -11.38 3.88 2.09
CA MET A 77 -11.25 3.03 0.91
C MET A 77 -12.31 1.94 0.95
N ASN A 78 -12.46 1.19 -0.15
CA ASN A 78 -13.30 0.00 -0.17
C ASN A 78 -12.70 -1.03 0.80
N LYS A 79 -13.43 -1.31 1.89
CA LYS A 79 -12.91 -2.13 3.00
C LYS A 79 -12.78 -3.62 2.67
N LYS A 80 -13.38 -4.07 1.58
CA LYS A 80 -13.22 -5.45 1.09
C LYS A 80 -11.85 -5.65 0.44
N HIS A 81 -11.32 -4.62 -0.23
CA HIS A 81 -10.12 -4.72 -1.04
C HIS A 81 -8.93 -3.92 -0.52
N TRP A 82 -9.12 -3.15 0.54
CA TRP A 82 -8.08 -2.29 1.10
C TRP A 82 -7.92 -2.49 2.59
N ILE A 83 -6.68 -2.42 3.06
CA ILE A 83 -6.33 -2.40 4.48
C ILE A 83 -5.54 -1.15 4.79
N SER A 84 -5.60 -0.72 6.05
CA SER A 84 -4.75 0.33 6.59
C SER A 84 -3.77 -0.28 7.58
N ILE A 85 -2.51 0.14 7.50
CA ILE A 85 -1.44 -0.36 8.36
C ILE A 85 -1.03 0.78 9.28
N LYS A 86 -1.14 0.54 10.60
CA LYS A 86 -0.81 1.51 11.64
C LYS A 86 0.60 1.31 12.15
N PRO A 87 1.23 2.36 12.73
CA PRO A 87 2.47 2.18 13.46
C PRO A 87 2.27 1.22 14.62
N HIS A 88 3.23 0.32 14.84
CA HIS A 88 3.17 -0.64 15.94
C HIS A 88 4.57 -1.21 16.20
N LYS A 89 4.84 -1.55 17.45
CA LYS A 89 6.14 -2.12 17.85
C LYS A 89 6.44 -3.46 17.17
N ASN A 90 5.38 -4.21 16.81
CA ASN A 90 5.53 -5.53 16.18
C ASN A 90 5.55 -5.49 14.66
N LEU A 91 5.33 -4.32 14.05
CA LEU A 91 5.41 -4.18 12.61
C LEU A 91 6.87 -4.13 12.17
N THR A 92 7.30 -5.10 11.38
CA THR A 92 8.66 -5.19 10.86
C THR A 92 8.78 -4.57 9.47
N SER A 93 10.00 -4.16 9.12
CA SER A 93 10.29 -3.63 7.78
C SER A 93 9.98 -4.66 6.68
N ASP A 94 10.35 -5.92 6.91
CA ASP A 94 10.15 -6.97 5.92
C ASP A 94 8.66 -7.23 5.68
N PHE A 95 7.86 -7.29 6.74
CA PHE A 95 6.43 -7.49 6.60
C PHE A 95 5.78 -6.32 5.88
N LEU A 96 6.17 -5.10 6.21
CA LEU A 96 5.67 -3.90 5.53
C LEU A 96 5.99 -3.93 4.04
N ARG A 97 7.21 -4.27 3.67
CA ARG A 97 7.61 -4.38 2.26
C ARG A 97 6.80 -5.45 1.54
N ASP A 98 6.56 -6.58 2.18
CA ASP A 98 5.76 -7.67 1.60
C ASP A 98 4.33 -7.22 1.33
N LEU A 99 3.72 -6.49 2.27
CA LEU A 99 2.35 -5.98 2.11
C LEU A 99 2.26 -4.98 0.95
N ILE A 100 3.25 -4.12 0.80
CA ILE A 100 3.31 -3.15 -0.29
C ILE A 100 3.51 -3.87 -1.63
N ARG A 101 4.42 -4.84 -1.67
CA ARG A 101 4.67 -5.64 -2.89
C ARG A 101 3.44 -6.44 -3.29
N ASP A 102 2.76 -7.05 -2.34
CA ASP A 102 1.53 -7.80 -2.62
C ASP A 102 0.45 -6.90 -3.20
N SER A 103 0.32 -5.68 -2.69
CA SER A 103 -0.61 -4.69 -3.23
C SER A 103 -0.27 -4.34 -4.68
N TYR A 104 0.99 -4.07 -4.96
CA TYR A 104 1.49 -3.80 -6.31
C TYR A 104 1.16 -4.96 -7.25
N ASP A 105 1.44 -6.19 -6.83
CA ASP A 105 1.20 -7.38 -7.63
C ASP A 105 -0.28 -7.59 -7.93
N LEU A 106 -1.16 -7.31 -6.96
CA LEU A 106 -2.61 -7.38 -7.16
C LEU A 106 -3.08 -6.39 -8.24
N VAL A 107 -2.54 -5.18 -8.22
CA VAL A 107 -2.88 -4.16 -9.21
C VAL A 107 -2.38 -4.57 -10.60
N VAL A 108 -1.14 -5.00 -10.69
CA VAL A 108 -0.53 -5.46 -11.96
C VAL A 108 -1.34 -6.61 -12.56
N LYS A 109 -1.72 -7.57 -11.74
CA LYS A 109 -2.47 -8.76 -12.17
C LYS A 109 -3.81 -8.40 -12.81
N LYS A 110 -4.42 -7.28 -12.42
CA LYS A 110 -5.71 -6.83 -12.95
C LYS A 110 -5.59 -5.90 -14.16
N LEU A 111 -4.39 -5.53 -14.56
CA LEU A 111 -4.18 -4.73 -15.76
C LEU A 111 -4.50 -5.55 -17.02
N PRO A 112 -4.87 -4.88 -18.15
CA PRO A 112 -4.98 -5.59 -19.42
C PRO A 112 -3.70 -6.33 -19.77
N LEU A 113 -3.83 -7.47 -20.43
CA LEU A 113 -2.68 -8.32 -20.79
C LEU A 113 -1.60 -7.57 -21.57
N LYS A 114 -2.00 -6.66 -22.46
CA LYS A 114 -1.04 -5.86 -23.23
C LYS A 114 -0.18 -4.98 -22.32
N ASP A 115 -0.77 -4.45 -21.24
CA ASP A 115 -0.05 -3.62 -20.28
C ASP A 115 0.87 -4.46 -19.40
N GLN A 116 0.42 -5.65 -18.99
CA GLN A 116 1.27 -6.58 -18.25
C GLN A 116 2.50 -6.99 -19.09
N LYS A 117 2.31 -7.22 -20.38
CA LYS A 117 3.41 -7.55 -21.29
C LYS A 117 4.39 -6.40 -21.43
N ARG A 118 3.90 -5.16 -21.50
CA ARG A 118 4.77 -3.97 -21.55
C ARG A 118 5.66 -3.88 -20.31
N LEU A 119 5.11 -4.15 -19.14
CA LEU A 119 5.87 -4.12 -17.89
C LEU A 119 6.91 -5.24 -17.84
N ASN A 120 6.60 -6.42 -18.37
CA ASN A 120 7.50 -7.56 -18.36
C ASN A 120 8.63 -7.47 -19.40
N ASN A 121 8.44 -6.67 -20.46
CA ASN A 121 9.40 -6.54 -21.56
C ASN A 121 10.38 -5.38 -21.38
N GLN A 122 10.39 -4.75 -20.21
CA GLN A 122 11.25 -3.60 -19.93
C GLN A 122 12.48 -4.00 -19.11
#